data_4a963fd251dbf66526247e68a88a78ce
#
_entry.id   4a963fd251dbf66526247e68a88a78ce
#
_cell.length_a   1.000
_cell.length_b   1.000
_cell.length_c   1.000
_cell.angle_alpha   90.00
_cell.angle_beta   90.00
_cell.angle_gamma   90.00
#
_symmetry.space_group_name_H-M   'P 1'
#
loop_
_entity.id
_entity.type
_entity.pdbx_description
1 polymer ?
#
loop_
_entity_poly.entity_id
_entity_poly.type
_entity_poly.pdbx_seq_one_letter_code
_entity_poly.pdbx_strand_id
1 'polypeptide(L)'
;MWKESYRIGIDLIDRQHEELFRATDTLVRAIEANADKQTFRQTITFLKDYTVRHFHDEEAYQASIHYSGMEDHKKAHRKFTGIILDYERRLVESDFDIRIVKDLAGTLTAWLIYHVADADQRIAKGDTGAGLTLAQSFLNIFSDSALDVMEKMAGFSANDI
;
A
#
# COMPACT_ATOMS: atom_id res chain seq x y z
N MET A 1 7.28 -4.08 -10.11
CA MET A 1 7.11 -4.40 -8.68
C MET A 1 6.22 -5.62 -8.41
N TRP A 2 5.17 -5.94 -9.20
CA TRP A 2 4.38 -7.17 -9.07
C TRP A 2 5.22 -8.43 -9.21
N LYS A 3 4.91 -9.48 -8.43
CA LYS A 3 5.52 -10.81 -8.52
C LYS A 3 4.42 -11.87 -8.54
N GLU A 4 4.58 -12.93 -9.35
CA GLU A 4 3.61 -14.03 -9.39
C GLU A 4 3.41 -14.71 -8.03
N SER A 5 4.43 -14.67 -7.15
CA SER A 5 4.32 -15.18 -5.77
C SER A 5 3.35 -14.38 -4.88
N TYR A 6 2.87 -13.24 -5.33
CA TYR A 6 1.87 -12.44 -4.62
C TYR A 6 0.44 -12.89 -4.89
N ARG A 7 0.21 -13.72 -5.92
CA ARG A 7 -1.13 -14.24 -6.21
C ARG A 7 -1.67 -15.05 -5.03
N ILE A 8 -2.92 -14.77 -4.70
CA ILE A 8 -3.68 -15.50 -3.69
C ILE A 8 -4.66 -16.51 -4.31
N GLY A 9 -4.75 -16.55 -5.65
CA GLY A 9 -5.62 -17.47 -6.39
C GLY A 9 -7.08 -17.05 -6.49
N ILE A 10 -7.38 -15.78 -6.18
CA ILE A 10 -8.72 -15.20 -6.32
C ILE A 10 -8.65 -14.18 -7.45
N ASP A 11 -9.13 -14.55 -8.63
CA ASP A 11 -8.95 -13.81 -9.89
C ASP A 11 -9.28 -12.31 -9.79
N LEU A 12 -10.36 -11.95 -9.10
CA LEU A 12 -10.74 -10.55 -8.94
C LEU A 12 -9.70 -9.79 -8.12
N ILE A 13 -9.32 -10.33 -6.98
CA ILE A 13 -8.40 -9.71 -6.03
C ILE A 13 -6.99 -9.67 -6.64
N ASP A 14 -6.52 -10.75 -7.25
CA ASP A 14 -5.23 -10.81 -7.93
C ASP A 14 -5.09 -9.72 -9.01
N ARG A 15 -6.11 -9.52 -9.85
CA ARG A 15 -6.11 -8.43 -10.85
C ARG A 15 -6.09 -7.05 -10.21
N GLN A 16 -6.78 -6.87 -9.10
CA GLN A 16 -6.78 -5.60 -8.38
C GLN A 16 -5.42 -5.32 -7.73
N HIS A 17 -4.76 -6.32 -7.18
CA HIS A 17 -3.39 -6.22 -6.70
C HIS A 17 -2.42 -5.82 -7.83
N GLU A 18 -2.46 -6.49 -8.96
CA GLU A 18 -1.63 -6.14 -10.13
C GLU A 18 -1.82 -4.67 -10.54
N GLU A 19 -3.07 -4.19 -10.52
CA GLU A 19 -3.38 -2.79 -10.88
C GLU A 19 -2.86 -1.80 -9.82
N LEU A 20 -2.97 -2.11 -8.53
CA LEU A 20 -2.42 -1.29 -7.45
C LEU A 20 -0.89 -1.18 -7.55
N PHE A 21 -0.20 -2.29 -7.80
CA PHE A 21 1.24 -2.29 -8.03
C PHE A 21 1.63 -1.47 -9.26
N ARG A 22 0.86 -1.58 -10.36
CA ARG A 22 1.08 -0.81 -11.58
C ARG A 22 0.88 0.69 -11.35
N ALA A 23 -0.17 1.08 -10.64
CA ALA A 23 -0.46 2.47 -10.33
C ALA A 23 0.60 3.07 -9.39
N THR A 24 1.08 2.30 -8.40
CA THR A 24 2.19 2.71 -7.54
C THR A 24 3.48 2.90 -8.33
N ASP A 25 3.80 1.98 -9.25
CA ASP A 25 4.96 2.11 -10.16
C ASP A 25 4.82 3.36 -11.06
N THR A 26 3.61 3.68 -11.50
CA THR A 26 3.34 4.90 -12.27
C THR A 26 3.63 6.16 -11.46
N LEU A 27 3.27 6.19 -10.17
CA LEU A 27 3.61 7.30 -9.28
C LEU A 27 5.14 7.46 -9.13
N VAL A 28 5.85 6.35 -8.93
CA VAL A 28 7.33 6.35 -8.83
C VAL A 28 7.96 6.92 -10.09
N ARG A 29 7.54 6.45 -11.27
CA ARG A 29 8.04 6.96 -12.56
C ARG A 29 7.72 8.44 -12.77
N ALA A 30 6.55 8.89 -12.34
CA ALA A 30 6.20 10.32 -12.40
C ALA A 30 7.13 11.16 -11.52
N ILE A 31 7.53 10.65 -10.34
CA ILE A 31 8.53 11.29 -9.47
C ILE A 31 9.90 11.36 -10.16
N GLU A 32 10.38 10.25 -10.74
CA GLU A 32 11.65 10.17 -11.45
C GLU A 32 11.70 11.12 -12.67
N ALA A 33 10.58 11.25 -13.36
CA ALA A 33 10.41 12.15 -14.50
C ALA A 33 10.22 13.63 -14.13
N ASN A 34 10.18 13.98 -12.83
CA ASN A 34 9.83 15.30 -12.31
C ASN A 34 8.51 15.81 -12.93
N ALA A 35 7.49 14.96 -12.97
CA ALA A 35 6.19 15.28 -13.52
C ALA A 35 5.55 16.50 -12.81
N ASP A 36 4.56 17.11 -13.45
CA ASP A 36 3.84 18.24 -12.89
C ASP A 36 2.87 17.84 -11.76
N LYS A 37 2.41 18.83 -11.00
CA LYS A 37 1.50 18.62 -9.87
C LYS A 37 0.16 18.02 -10.30
N GLN A 38 -0.29 18.31 -11.52
CA GLN A 38 -1.53 17.76 -12.05
C GLN A 38 -1.42 16.24 -12.27
N THR A 39 -0.29 15.78 -12.78
CA THR A 39 0.03 14.35 -12.94
C THR A 39 0.04 13.65 -11.56
N PHE A 40 0.71 14.24 -10.56
CA PHE A 40 0.70 13.68 -9.20
C PHE A 40 -0.72 13.62 -8.64
N ARG A 41 -1.49 14.69 -8.76
CA ARG A 41 -2.88 14.74 -8.28
C ARG A 41 -3.72 13.62 -8.89
N GLN A 42 -3.68 13.46 -10.21
CA GLN A 42 -4.46 12.45 -10.92
C GLN A 42 -4.07 11.03 -10.48
N THR A 43 -2.76 10.74 -10.42
CA THR A 43 -2.26 9.41 -10.03
C THR A 43 -2.62 9.07 -8.59
N ILE A 44 -2.47 10.02 -7.66
CA ILE A 44 -2.78 9.82 -6.24
C ILE A 44 -4.29 9.66 -6.01
N THR A 45 -5.12 10.44 -6.72
CA THR A 45 -6.58 10.28 -6.67
C THR A 45 -6.98 8.89 -7.16
N PHE A 46 -6.44 8.44 -8.28
CA PHE A 46 -6.70 7.09 -8.79
C PHE A 46 -6.30 6.02 -7.77
N LEU A 47 -5.10 6.11 -7.21
CA LEU A 47 -4.61 5.16 -6.19
C LEU A 47 -5.53 5.09 -4.99
N LYS A 48 -5.95 6.25 -4.46
CA LYS A 48 -6.88 6.32 -3.32
C LYS A 48 -8.21 5.63 -3.64
N ASP A 49 -8.85 6.03 -4.73
CA ASP A 49 -10.18 5.54 -5.08
C ASP A 49 -10.16 4.04 -5.40
N TYR A 50 -9.09 3.59 -6.08
CA TYR A 50 -8.92 2.18 -6.39
C TYR A 50 -8.64 1.32 -5.14
N THR A 51 -7.84 1.84 -4.20
CA THR A 51 -7.57 1.17 -2.92
C THR A 51 -8.86 0.96 -2.10
N VAL A 52 -9.71 1.98 -2.03
CA VAL A 52 -11.00 1.88 -1.31
C VAL A 52 -11.89 0.83 -1.96
N ARG A 53 -11.96 0.81 -3.29
CA ARG A 53 -12.73 -0.20 -4.03
C ARG A 53 -12.18 -1.60 -3.80
N HIS A 54 -10.88 -1.77 -3.88
CA HIS A 54 -10.23 -3.05 -3.64
C HIS A 54 -10.53 -3.59 -2.24
N PHE A 55 -10.38 -2.77 -1.20
CA PHE A 55 -10.69 -3.17 0.18
C PHE A 55 -12.15 -3.62 0.33
N HIS A 56 -13.08 -2.90 -0.29
CA HIS A 56 -14.48 -3.28 -0.27
C HIS A 56 -14.71 -4.66 -0.90
N ASP A 57 -14.14 -4.90 -2.08
CA ASP A 57 -14.33 -6.16 -2.81
C ASP A 57 -13.67 -7.34 -2.08
N GLU A 58 -12.48 -7.12 -1.50
CA GLU A 58 -11.78 -8.12 -0.71
C GLU A 58 -12.52 -8.45 0.59
N GLU A 59 -13.02 -7.45 1.32
CA GLU A 59 -13.82 -7.65 2.52
C GLU A 59 -15.13 -8.37 2.23
N ALA A 60 -15.76 -8.10 1.07
CA ALA A 60 -16.93 -8.85 0.62
C ALA A 60 -16.59 -10.32 0.35
N TYR A 61 -15.44 -10.59 -0.26
CA TYR A 61 -14.96 -11.95 -0.45
C TYR A 61 -14.68 -12.65 0.89
N GLN A 62 -13.98 -12.01 1.82
CA GLN A 62 -13.70 -12.54 3.16
C GLN A 62 -14.98 -12.89 3.92
N ALA A 63 -16.02 -12.05 3.81
CA ALA A 63 -17.34 -12.32 4.39
C ALA A 63 -17.98 -13.56 3.76
N SER A 64 -17.90 -13.72 2.44
CA SER A 64 -18.49 -14.83 1.72
C SER A 64 -17.92 -16.19 2.10
N ILE A 65 -16.65 -16.23 2.49
CA ILE A 65 -15.94 -17.44 2.93
C ILE A 65 -15.89 -17.60 4.45
N HIS A 66 -16.53 -16.71 5.20
CA HIS A 66 -16.47 -16.66 6.67
C HIS A 66 -15.04 -16.64 7.23
N TYR A 67 -14.16 -15.82 6.62
CA TYR A 67 -12.77 -15.72 7.03
C TYR A 67 -12.64 -15.27 8.49
N SER A 68 -12.01 -16.08 9.34
CA SER A 68 -11.94 -15.84 10.79
C SER A 68 -11.09 -14.61 11.15
N GLY A 69 -10.09 -14.24 10.32
CA GLY A 69 -9.23 -13.07 10.49
C GLY A 69 -9.82 -11.76 9.98
N MET A 70 -11.06 -11.75 9.48
CA MET A 70 -11.69 -10.62 8.79
C MET A 70 -11.66 -9.32 9.60
N GLU A 71 -11.96 -9.36 10.90
CA GLU A 71 -12.05 -8.14 11.71
C GLU A 71 -10.69 -7.46 11.90
N ASP A 72 -9.63 -8.23 12.08
CA ASP A 72 -8.27 -7.67 12.18
C ASP A 72 -7.75 -7.19 10.84
N HIS A 73 -8.10 -7.88 9.75
CA HIS A 73 -7.81 -7.46 8.39
C HIS A 73 -8.49 -6.11 8.06
N LYS A 74 -9.77 -5.97 8.35
CA LYS A 74 -10.50 -4.70 8.24
C LYS A 74 -9.90 -3.56 9.05
N LYS A 75 -9.35 -3.84 10.24
CA LYS A 75 -8.65 -2.82 11.03
C LYS A 75 -7.40 -2.32 10.30
N ALA A 76 -6.64 -3.22 9.64
CA ALA A 76 -5.49 -2.82 8.83
C ALA A 76 -5.91 -1.92 7.66
N HIS A 77 -6.97 -2.27 6.93
CA HIS A 77 -7.55 -1.45 5.86
C HIS A 77 -7.96 -0.05 6.35
N ARG A 78 -8.71 0.03 7.46
CA ARG A 78 -9.14 1.32 8.04
C ARG A 78 -7.95 2.18 8.44
N LYS A 79 -6.92 1.57 9.07
CA LYS A 79 -5.70 2.28 9.46
C LYS A 79 -4.98 2.85 8.24
N PHE A 80 -4.82 2.04 7.21
CA PHE A 80 -4.16 2.48 5.97
C PHE A 80 -4.96 3.56 5.25
N THR A 81 -6.27 3.44 5.16
CA THR A 81 -7.15 4.49 4.62
C THR A 81 -6.96 5.81 5.36
N GLY A 82 -6.84 5.77 6.70
CA GLY A 82 -6.55 6.96 7.50
C GLY A 82 -5.19 7.59 7.16
N ILE A 83 -4.17 6.78 6.92
CA ILE A 83 -2.83 7.25 6.48
C ILE A 83 -2.95 7.95 5.11
N ILE A 84 -3.65 7.36 4.14
CA ILE A 84 -3.85 7.97 2.81
C ILE A 84 -4.58 9.31 2.90
N LEU A 85 -5.61 9.41 3.73
CA LEU A 85 -6.34 10.67 3.94
C LEU A 85 -5.46 11.75 4.59
N ASP A 86 -4.56 11.39 5.52
CA ASP A 86 -3.59 12.34 6.08
C ASP A 86 -2.60 12.84 5.00
N TYR A 87 -2.09 11.94 4.16
CA TYR A 87 -1.24 12.35 3.03
C TYR A 87 -1.99 13.25 2.05
N GLU A 88 -3.24 12.95 1.72
CA GLU A 88 -4.05 13.79 0.84
C GLU A 88 -4.15 15.22 1.39
N ARG A 89 -4.46 15.38 2.69
CA ARG A 89 -4.50 16.67 3.37
C ARG A 89 -3.15 17.40 3.29
N ARG A 90 -2.05 16.74 3.67
CA ARG A 90 -0.69 17.32 3.64
C ARG A 90 -0.26 17.73 2.24
N LEU A 91 -0.60 16.95 1.21
CA LEU A 91 -0.32 17.26 -0.19
C LEU A 91 -1.06 18.52 -0.65
N VAL A 92 -2.35 18.65 -0.29
CA VAL A 92 -3.13 19.85 -0.61
C VAL A 92 -2.55 21.09 0.12
N GLU A 93 -2.28 20.98 1.42
CA GLU A 93 -1.72 22.06 2.23
C GLU A 93 -0.33 22.53 1.76
N SER A 94 0.48 21.62 1.24
CA SER A 94 1.83 21.89 0.74
C SER A 94 1.90 22.24 -0.75
N ASP A 95 0.75 22.31 -1.44
CA ASP A 95 0.67 22.47 -2.89
C ASP A 95 1.48 21.38 -3.64
N PHE A 96 1.34 20.13 -3.20
CA PHE A 96 2.02 18.94 -3.74
C PHE A 96 3.55 19.02 -3.66
N ASP A 97 4.08 19.37 -2.48
CA ASP A 97 5.52 19.29 -2.22
C ASP A 97 6.06 17.90 -2.58
N ILE A 98 7.09 17.87 -3.41
CA ILE A 98 7.67 16.62 -3.95
C ILE A 98 8.19 15.68 -2.84
N ARG A 99 8.62 16.22 -1.70
CA ARG A 99 9.05 15.41 -0.55
C ARG A 99 7.90 14.60 0.02
N ILE A 100 6.71 15.20 0.12
CA ILE A 100 5.50 14.52 0.60
C ILE A 100 5.01 13.50 -0.43
N VAL A 101 5.12 13.80 -1.74
CA VAL A 101 4.82 12.85 -2.80
C VAL A 101 5.73 11.61 -2.72
N LYS A 102 7.03 11.81 -2.52
CA LYS A 102 8.02 10.72 -2.35
C LYS A 102 7.72 9.88 -1.11
N ASP A 103 7.43 10.51 0.01
CA ASP A 103 7.09 9.86 1.27
C ASP A 103 5.82 9.00 1.13
N LEU A 104 4.78 9.54 0.49
CA LEU A 104 3.58 8.77 0.15
C LEU A 104 3.89 7.56 -0.74
N ALA A 105 4.69 7.73 -1.79
CA ALA A 105 5.05 6.64 -2.71
C ALA A 105 5.80 5.52 -1.98
N GLY A 106 6.72 5.84 -1.08
CA GLY A 106 7.41 4.88 -0.22
C GLY A 106 6.45 4.14 0.71
N THR A 107 5.56 4.88 1.37
CA THR A 107 4.53 4.33 2.28
C THR A 107 3.59 3.37 1.54
N LEU A 108 3.08 3.77 0.35
CA LEU A 108 2.22 2.93 -0.49
C LEU A 108 2.93 1.64 -0.89
N THR A 109 4.17 1.77 -1.38
CA THR A 109 4.96 0.62 -1.84
C THR A 109 5.19 -0.38 -0.70
N ALA A 110 5.67 0.09 0.45
CA ALA A 110 5.98 -0.77 1.59
C ALA A 110 4.72 -1.48 2.11
N TRP A 111 3.62 -0.71 2.27
CA TRP A 111 2.36 -1.27 2.75
C TRP A 111 1.80 -2.31 1.78
N LEU A 112 1.75 -2.00 0.49
CA LEU A 112 1.20 -2.88 -0.54
C LEU A 112 1.97 -4.20 -0.63
N ILE A 113 3.31 -4.14 -0.65
CA ILE A 113 4.15 -5.35 -0.67
C ILE A 113 3.85 -6.22 0.56
N TYR A 114 3.85 -5.62 1.76
CA TYR A 114 3.62 -6.37 2.98
C TYR A 114 2.21 -6.96 3.04
N HIS A 115 1.20 -6.14 2.75
CA HIS A 115 -0.20 -6.55 2.84
C HIS A 115 -0.47 -7.73 1.91
N VAL A 116 -0.10 -7.61 0.64
CA VAL A 116 -0.32 -8.65 -0.37
C VAL A 116 0.54 -9.89 -0.16
N ALA A 117 1.79 -9.72 0.30
CA ALA A 117 2.72 -10.85 0.47
C ALA A 117 2.51 -11.63 1.78
N ASP A 118 1.86 -11.06 2.78
CA ASP A 118 1.62 -11.71 4.07
C ASP A 118 0.13 -11.73 4.45
N ALA A 119 -0.52 -10.58 4.60
CA ALA A 119 -1.89 -10.52 5.13
C ALA A 119 -2.89 -11.25 4.22
N ASP A 120 -2.85 -10.97 2.93
CA ASP A 120 -3.77 -11.54 1.96
C ASP A 120 -3.49 -13.02 1.66
N GLN A 121 -2.21 -13.43 1.76
CA GLN A 121 -1.84 -14.85 1.65
C GLN A 121 -2.51 -15.72 2.71
N ARG A 122 -2.85 -15.16 3.87
CA ARG A 122 -3.58 -15.88 4.92
C ARG A 122 -5.03 -16.15 4.55
N ILE A 123 -5.65 -15.26 3.79
CA ILE A 123 -7.01 -15.45 3.26
C ILE A 123 -7.04 -16.70 2.37
N ALA A 124 -6.07 -16.83 1.45
CA ALA A 124 -5.94 -17.97 0.55
C ALA A 124 -5.70 -19.29 1.28
N LYS A 125 -4.95 -19.27 2.38
CA LYS A 125 -4.62 -20.46 3.17
C LYS A 125 -5.71 -20.88 4.15
N GLY A 126 -6.77 -20.07 4.31
CA GLY A 126 -7.80 -20.28 5.31
C GLY A 126 -7.25 -20.24 6.76
N ASP A 127 -6.15 -19.54 6.97
CA ASP A 127 -5.43 -19.54 8.22
C ASP A 127 -6.21 -18.81 9.32
N THR A 128 -6.51 -19.51 10.39
CA THR A 128 -7.34 -19.02 11.51
C THR A 128 -6.58 -18.15 12.50
N GLY A 129 -5.52 -17.47 12.05
CA GLY A 129 -4.99 -16.29 12.73
C GLY A 129 -4.35 -16.48 14.11
N ALA A 130 -3.62 -17.57 14.34
CA ALA A 130 -2.75 -17.70 15.51
C ALA A 130 -1.31 -17.23 15.21
N GLY A 131 -1.14 -16.04 14.65
CA GLY A 131 0.16 -15.46 14.35
C GLY A 131 0.18 -13.97 14.66
N LEU A 132 1.31 -13.47 15.13
CA LEU A 132 1.67 -12.10 15.51
C LEU A 132 0.63 -11.03 15.13
N THR A 133 0.17 -10.28 16.13
CA THR A 133 -0.79 -9.19 15.89
C THR A 133 -0.30 -8.29 14.76
N LEU A 134 -1.15 -8.05 13.76
CA LEU A 134 -0.91 -7.13 12.64
C LEU A 134 -0.27 -5.80 13.06
N ALA A 135 -0.54 -5.33 14.28
CA ALA A 135 0.04 -4.13 14.85
C ALA A 135 1.56 -4.25 15.10
N GLN A 136 2.06 -5.41 15.52
CA GLN A 136 3.49 -5.62 15.80
C GLN A 136 4.31 -5.77 14.51
N SER A 137 3.77 -6.47 13.53
CA SER A 137 4.39 -6.57 12.21
C SER A 137 4.41 -5.22 11.48
N PHE A 138 3.36 -4.41 11.64
CA PHE A 138 3.25 -3.08 11.04
C PHE A 138 4.30 -2.11 11.59
N LEU A 139 4.55 -2.13 12.92
CA LEU A 139 5.53 -1.25 13.57
C LEU A 139 6.97 -1.60 13.19
N ASN A 140 7.28 -2.90 13.04
CA ASN A 140 8.62 -3.34 12.69
C ASN A 140 8.99 -3.03 11.24
N ILE A 141 8.01 -3.01 10.31
CA ILE A 141 8.25 -2.76 8.89
C ILE A 141 8.35 -1.27 8.60
N PHE A 142 7.61 -0.41 9.31
CA PHE A 142 7.72 1.04 9.15
C PHE A 142 9.04 1.61 9.67
N SER A 143 9.72 0.94 10.62
CA SER A 143 11.03 1.39 11.10
C SER A 143 12.17 1.02 10.14
N ASP A 144 12.13 -0.18 9.54
CA ASP A 144 13.28 -0.70 8.79
C ASP A 144 13.08 -0.72 7.27
N SER A 145 11.87 -1.09 6.78
CA SER A 145 11.65 -1.26 5.33
C SER A 145 11.25 0.02 4.61
N ALA A 146 10.60 0.97 5.28
CA ALA A 146 10.29 2.27 4.68
C ALA A 146 11.58 3.07 4.44
N LEU A 147 12.55 2.99 5.35
CA LEU A 147 13.87 3.60 5.18
C LEU A 147 14.63 2.95 4.03
N ASP A 148 14.67 1.61 3.92
CA ASP A 148 15.38 0.89 2.85
C ASP A 148 14.77 1.14 1.45
N VAL A 149 13.44 1.24 1.37
CA VAL A 149 12.72 1.58 0.12
C VAL A 149 12.93 3.06 -0.21
N MET A 150 12.89 3.95 0.78
CA MET A 150 13.16 5.38 0.58
C MET A 150 14.61 5.64 0.19
N GLU A 151 15.58 4.93 0.74
CA GLU A 151 16.99 5.00 0.33
C GLU A 151 17.19 4.54 -1.12
N LYS A 152 16.57 3.45 -1.52
CA LYS A 152 16.62 2.94 -2.90
C LYS A 152 15.91 3.84 -3.91
N MET A 153 14.78 4.45 -3.51
CA MET A 153 14.00 5.34 -4.39
C MET A 153 14.54 6.76 -4.44
N ALA A 154 15.19 7.24 -3.40
CA ALA A 154 15.66 8.62 -3.29
C ALA A 154 17.14 8.80 -3.66
N GLY A 155 17.91 7.73 -3.83
CA GLY A 155 19.37 7.82 -4.00
C GLY A 155 20.06 8.49 -2.81
N PHE A 156 19.41 8.55 -1.65
CA PHE A 156 19.96 9.13 -0.42
C PHE A 156 20.57 8.02 0.41
N SER A 157 21.86 8.10 0.61
CA SER A 157 22.55 7.34 1.67
C SER A 157 22.35 8.06 3.00
N ALA A 158 22.08 7.32 4.07
CA ALA A 158 21.99 7.84 5.45
C ALA A 158 23.32 8.47 5.96
N ASN A 159 24.35 8.52 5.12
CA ASN A 159 25.67 9.09 5.43
C ASN A 159 25.85 10.54 4.93
N ASP A 160 24.80 11.18 4.37
CA ASP A 160 24.87 12.55 3.85
C ASP A 160 24.20 13.59 4.76
N ILE A 161 24.11 13.31 6.09
CA ILE A 161 23.69 14.29 7.10
C ILE A 161 24.82 14.46 8.10
#